data_61bbb2e42da758367b76122405df69e0
#
_entry.id   61bbb2e42da758367b76122405df69e0
#
_cell.length_a   1.000
_cell.length_b   1.000
_cell.length_c   1.000
_cell.angle_alpha   90.00
_cell.angle_beta   90.00
_cell.angle_gamma   90.00
#
_symmetry.space_group_name_H-M   'P 1'
#
loop_
_entity.id
_entity.type
_entity.pdbx_description
1 polymer ?
#
loop_
_entity_poly.entity_id
_entity_poly.type
_entity_poly.pdbx_seq_one_letter_code
_entity_poly.pdbx_strand_id
1 'polypeptide(L)'
;MLTIARSLYEKIIEHARKDHPDEACGVIVGPIGSDTPTRFIPMQNAERSPTFYRFDSREQLMVWREMDDNDEEPVVIYHSHTATQAYPSRTDISYASEPQAHYVLVSTRDESETEFRSYRIVNGEVTEEPVSISQLSPGGRPPYPRNDPPPIRVPSKA
;
A
#
# COMPACT_ATOMS: atom_id res chain seq x y z
N MET A 1 12.66 2.64 -6.07
CA MET A 1 12.21 3.46 -4.93
C MET A 1 10.70 3.55 -4.92
N LEU A 2 10.08 3.34 -3.77
CA LEU A 2 8.65 3.60 -3.58
C LEU A 2 8.47 5.02 -3.07
N THR A 3 7.68 5.83 -3.79
CA THR A 3 7.20 7.11 -3.29
C THR A 3 5.73 6.96 -2.93
N ILE A 4 5.41 7.19 -1.67
CA ILE A 4 4.06 6.98 -1.13
C ILE A 4 3.60 8.18 -0.32
N ALA A 5 2.35 8.59 -0.53
CA ALA A 5 1.75 9.66 0.28
C ALA A 5 1.68 9.24 1.76
N ARG A 6 1.96 10.19 2.67
CA ARG A 6 1.92 9.93 4.11
C ARG A 6 0.59 9.32 4.56
N SER A 7 -0.51 9.80 4.01
CA SER A 7 -1.84 9.27 4.35
C SER A 7 -2.00 7.79 4.03
N LEU A 8 -1.43 7.33 2.92
CA LEU A 8 -1.45 5.91 2.53
C LEU A 8 -0.49 5.08 3.38
N TYR A 9 0.70 5.60 3.65
CA TYR A 9 1.68 5.00 4.55
C TYR A 9 1.07 4.73 5.94
N GLU A 10 0.41 5.74 6.50
CA GLU A 10 -0.23 5.64 7.82
C GLU A 10 -1.39 4.64 7.82
N LYS A 11 -2.18 4.56 6.74
CA LYS A 11 -3.27 3.59 6.61
C LYS A 11 -2.78 2.14 6.60
N ILE A 12 -1.67 1.86 5.95
CA ILE A 12 -1.05 0.52 5.97
C ILE A 12 -0.67 0.15 7.40
N ILE A 13 0.02 1.04 8.11
CA ILE A 13 0.47 0.80 9.48
C ILE A 13 -0.72 0.61 10.42
N GLU A 14 -1.73 1.46 10.30
CA GLU A 14 -2.96 1.35 11.10
C GLU A 14 -3.66 0.01 10.89
N HIS A 15 -3.80 -0.43 9.65
CA HIS A 15 -4.38 -1.74 9.32
C HIS A 15 -3.56 -2.89 9.91
N ALA A 16 -2.24 -2.84 9.78
CA ALA A 16 -1.35 -3.86 10.33
C ALA A 16 -1.48 -3.98 11.86
N ARG A 17 -1.53 -2.86 12.57
CA ARG A 17 -1.67 -2.85 14.03
C ARG A 17 -3.06 -3.28 14.48
N LYS A 18 -4.11 -2.90 13.75
CA LYS A 18 -5.48 -3.27 14.06
C LYS A 18 -5.69 -4.79 13.97
N ASP A 19 -5.14 -5.43 12.95
CA ASP A 19 -5.34 -6.86 12.71
C ASP A 19 -4.39 -7.74 13.55
N HIS A 20 -3.32 -7.15 14.11
CA HIS A 20 -2.42 -7.90 14.99
C HIS A 20 -3.23 -8.66 16.09
N PRO A 21 -2.99 -9.94 16.36
CA PRO A 21 -1.84 -10.77 15.97
C PRO A 21 -1.96 -11.52 14.64
N ASP A 22 -3.00 -11.27 13.87
CA ASP A 22 -3.12 -11.82 12.52
C ASP A 22 -2.38 -10.95 11.51
N GLU A 23 -1.88 -11.54 10.44
CA GLU A 23 -1.30 -10.78 9.34
C GLU A 23 -2.38 -9.99 8.62
N ALA A 24 -2.18 -8.68 8.47
CA ALA A 24 -2.99 -7.82 7.61
C ALA A 24 -2.50 -7.90 6.18
N CYS A 25 -3.37 -7.66 5.23
CA CYS A 25 -3.01 -7.61 3.81
C CYS A 25 -3.92 -6.66 3.04
N GLY A 26 -3.43 -6.21 1.89
CA GLY A 26 -4.17 -5.33 1.01
C GLY A 26 -3.36 -4.86 -0.18
N VAL A 27 -3.96 -3.97 -0.95
CA VAL A 27 -3.33 -3.36 -2.12
C VAL A 27 -3.55 -1.85 -2.12
N ILE A 28 -2.63 -1.14 -2.76
CA ILE A 28 -2.86 0.24 -3.17
C ILE A 28 -2.74 0.28 -4.67
N VAL A 29 -3.80 0.70 -5.32
CA VAL A 29 -3.87 0.77 -6.78
C VAL A 29 -3.54 2.16 -7.28
N GLY A 30 -3.18 2.25 -8.53
CA GLY A 30 -2.96 3.50 -9.25
C GLY A 30 -3.18 3.31 -10.74
N PRO A 31 -3.16 4.41 -11.51
CA PRO A 31 -3.33 4.34 -12.96
C PRO A 31 -2.26 3.44 -13.60
N ILE A 32 -2.66 2.64 -14.58
CA ILE A 32 -1.74 1.76 -15.32
C ILE A 32 -0.55 2.56 -15.85
N GLY A 33 0.67 2.08 -15.58
CA GLY A 33 1.92 2.69 -16.03
C GLY A 33 2.40 3.91 -15.24
N SER A 34 1.65 4.36 -14.23
CA SER A 34 2.02 5.57 -13.46
C SER A 34 3.02 5.34 -12.34
N ASP A 35 3.11 4.13 -11.81
CA ASP A 35 3.88 3.77 -10.60
C ASP A 35 3.54 4.67 -9.37
N THR A 36 2.34 5.26 -9.37
CA THR A 36 1.89 6.16 -8.31
C THR A 36 0.72 5.53 -7.56
N PRO A 37 0.91 5.14 -6.28
CA PRO A 37 -0.18 4.59 -5.47
C PRO A 37 -1.18 5.70 -5.11
N THR A 38 -2.46 5.47 -5.36
CA THR A 38 -3.50 6.49 -5.17
C THR A 38 -4.69 6.04 -4.32
N ARG A 39 -5.09 4.76 -4.43
CA ARG A 39 -6.32 4.28 -3.79
C ARG A 39 -6.03 3.06 -2.91
N PHE A 40 -6.24 3.22 -1.61
CA PHE A 40 -6.03 2.20 -0.59
C PHE A 40 -7.19 1.21 -0.55
N ILE A 41 -6.89 -0.08 -0.66
CA ILE A 41 -7.87 -1.16 -0.60
C ILE A 41 -7.40 -2.20 0.42
N PRO A 42 -7.86 -2.09 1.69
CA PRO A 42 -7.60 -3.12 2.67
C PRO A 42 -8.35 -4.39 2.29
N MET A 43 -7.71 -5.53 2.45
CA MET A 43 -8.31 -6.83 2.12
C MET A 43 -8.33 -7.74 3.34
N GLN A 44 -9.22 -8.72 3.32
CA GLN A 44 -9.28 -9.72 4.38
C GLN A 44 -8.21 -10.78 4.15
N ASN A 45 -7.54 -11.16 5.25
CA ASN A 45 -6.73 -12.36 5.25
C ASN A 45 -7.65 -13.58 5.39
N ALA A 46 -7.84 -14.33 4.30
CA ALA A 46 -8.70 -15.51 4.29
C ALA A 46 -8.24 -16.60 5.26
N GLU A 47 -6.95 -16.63 5.59
CA GLU A 47 -6.35 -17.60 6.52
C GLU A 47 -6.49 -17.19 7.99
N ARG A 48 -6.75 -15.91 8.28
CA ARG A 48 -6.79 -15.36 9.64
C ARG A 48 -5.66 -15.87 10.52
N SER A 49 -4.45 -15.83 9.97
CA SER A 49 -3.27 -16.44 10.55
C SER A 49 -2.24 -15.41 10.98
N PRO A 50 -1.50 -15.65 12.09
CA PRO A 50 -0.37 -14.82 12.48
C PRO A 50 0.91 -15.09 11.67
N THR A 51 0.92 -16.10 10.79
CA THR A 51 2.11 -16.52 10.04
C THR A 51 1.92 -16.65 8.54
N PHE A 52 0.71 -16.47 8.06
CA PHE A 52 0.39 -16.61 6.65
C PHE A 52 -0.76 -15.69 6.25
N TYR A 53 -0.74 -15.21 5.02
CA TYR A 53 -1.87 -14.49 4.47
C TYR A 53 -2.22 -14.99 3.07
N ARG A 54 -3.49 -14.86 2.75
CA ARG A 54 -4.03 -15.06 1.42
C ARG A 54 -5.25 -14.17 1.25
N PHE A 55 -5.33 -13.47 0.12
CA PHE A 55 -6.53 -12.70 -0.19
C PHE A 55 -7.75 -13.62 -0.31
N ASP A 56 -8.87 -13.18 0.22
CA ASP A 56 -10.14 -13.84 -0.06
C ASP A 56 -10.39 -13.84 -1.57
N SER A 57 -10.68 -15.01 -2.15
CA SER A 57 -10.76 -15.18 -3.61
C SER A 57 -11.87 -14.35 -4.25
N ARG A 58 -13.01 -14.20 -3.58
CA ARG A 58 -14.12 -13.37 -4.07
C ARG A 58 -13.79 -11.90 -4.02
N GLU A 59 -13.23 -11.46 -2.92
CA GLU A 59 -12.80 -10.08 -2.73
C GLU A 59 -11.73 -9.71 -3.76
N GLN A 60 -10.75 -10.57 -3.95
CA GLN A 60 -9.70 -10.37 -4.97
C GLN A 60 -10.30 -10.25 -6.37
N LEU A 61 -11.22 -11.12 -6.74
CA LEU A 61 -11.88 -11.07 -8.05
C LEU A 61 -12.60 -9.75 -8.26
N MET A 62 -13.34 -9.28 -7.26
CA MET A 62 -14.07 -8.00 -7.32
C MET A 62 -13.13 -6.81 -7.45
N VAL A 63 -12.05 -6.79 -6.67
CA VAL A 63 -11.05 -5.71 -6.67
C VAL A 63 -10.32 -5.67 -8.02
N TRP A 64 -9.91 -6.82 -8.56
CA TRP A 64 -9.21 -6.88 -9.85
C TRP A 64 -10.13 -6.49 -11.02
N ARG A 65 -11.41 -6.83 -10.99
CA ARG A 65 -12.39 -6.36 -11.97
C ARG A 65 -12.57 -4.85 -11.89
N GLU A 66 -12.65 -4.30 -10.70
CA GLU A 66 -12.77 -2.85 -10.49
C GLU A 66 -11.52 -2.13 -11.00
N MET A 67 -10.33 -2.68 -10.79
CA MET A 67 -9.10 -2.15 -11.38
C MET A 67 -9.16 -2.12 -12.91
N ASP A 68 -9.58 -3.21 -13.53
CA ASP A 68 -9.73 -3.26 -14.99
C ASP A 68 -10.71 -2.21 -15.50
N ASP A 69 -11.86 -2.05 -14.85
CA ASP A 69 -12.87 -1.06 -15.21
C ASP A 69 -12.38 0.39 -15.07
N ASN A 70 -11.44 0.64 -14.19
CA ASN A 70 -10.90 1.97 -13.90
C ASN A 70 -9.51 2.22 -14.52
N ASP A 71 -8.99 1.33 -15.36
CA ASP A 71 -7.64 1.40 -15.92
C ASP A 71 -6.57 1.56 -14.83
N GLU A 72 -6.71 0.80 -13.75
CA GLU A 72 -5.80 0.76 -12.63
C GLU A 72 -5.03 -0.57 -12.56
N GLU A 73 -3.91 -0.55 -11.86
CA GLU A 73 -3.11 -1.74 -11.56
C GLU A 73 -2.67 -1.71 -10.09
N PRO A 74 -2.31 -2.87 -9.50
CA PRO A 74 -1.72 -2.87 -8.17
C PRO A 74 -0.33 -2.25 -8.22
N VAL A 75 -0.16 -1.11 -7.55
CA VAL A 75 1.14 -0.43 -7.40
C VAL A 75 1.85 -0.91 -6.15
N VAL A 76 1.10 -1.10 -5.06
CA VAL A 76 1.61 -1.64 -3.79
C VAL A 76 0.78 -2.86 -3.42
N ILE A 77 1.47 -3.93 -3.06
CA ILE A 77 0.87 -5.10 -2.41
C ILE A 77 1.51 -5.20 -1.04
N TYR A 78 0.72 -5.09 0.03
CA TYR A 78 1.26 -5.08 1.37
C TYR A 78 0.71 -6.20 2.24
N HIS A 79 1.52 -6.64 3.19
CA HIS A 79 1.09 -7.45 4.31
C HIS A 79 1.96 -7.18 5.54
N SER A 80 1.52 -7.67 6.68
CA SER A 80 2.27 -7.52 7.92
C SER A 80 2.87 -8.85 8.38
N HIS A 81 4.04 -8.77 9.02
CA HIS A 81 4.60 -9.83 9.84
C HIS A 81 4.39 -9.46 11.31
N THR A 82 3.95 -10.40 12.12
CA THR A 82 3.55 -10.11 13.50
C THR A 82 4.58 -10.53 14.54
N ALA A 83 5.49 -11.45 14.20
CA ALA A 83 6.52 -11.97 15.09
C ALA A 83 7.94 -11.91 14.51
N THR A 84 8.08 -11.55 13.23
CA THR A 84 9.35 -11.51 12.53
C THR A 84 9.61 -10.16 11.90
N GLN A 85 10.82 -9.94 11.41
CA GLN A 85 11.19 -8.72 10.70
C GLN A 85 10.38 -8.50 9.43
N ALA A 86 10.35 -7.27 8.94
CA ALA A 86 9.71 -6.89 7.68
C ALA A 86 10.56 -7.32 6.47
N TYR A 87 10.68 -8.63 6.28
CA TYR A 87 11.38 -9.26 5.15
C TYR A 87 10.53 -10.39 4.57
N PRO A 88 10.43 -10.52 3.22
CA PRO A 88 9.61 -11.56 2.60
C PRO A 88 10.02 -12.97 3.02
N SER A 89 9.05 -13.78 3.43
CA SER A 89 9.27 -15.20 3.67
C SER A 89 9.44 -15.96 2.34
N ARG A 90 9.87 -17.23 2.42
CA ARG A 90 9.93 -18.09 1.22
C ARG A 90 8.57 -18.22 0.55
N THR A 91 7.51 -18.32 1.35
CA THR A 91 6.13 -18.38 0.86
C THR A 91 5.74 -17.08 0.17
N ASP A 92 6.04 -15.93 0.78
CA ASP A 92 5.79 -14.62 0.19
C ASP A 92 6.45 -14.49 -1.19
N ILE A 93 7.70 -14.90 -1.30
CA ILE A 93 8.47 -14.85 -2.55
C ILE A 93 7.85 -15.77 -3.61
N SER A 94 7.44 -16.98 -3.22
CA SER A 94 6.87 -17.95 -4.17
C SER A 94 5.51 -17.54 -4.73
N TYR A 95 4.73 -16.77 -3.96
CA TYR A 95 3.42 -16.26 -4.37
C TYR A 95 3.45 -14.89 -5.01
N ALA A 96 4.59 -14.20 -5.04
CA ALA A 96 4.70 -12.90 -5.67
C ALA A 96 4.54 -13.02 -7.18
N SER A 97 3.44 -12.49 -7.72
CA SER A 97 3.03 -12.63 -9.12
C SER A 97 2.96 -11.32 -9.90
N GLU A 98 3.21 -10.19 -9.24
CA GLU A 98 3.08 -8.86 -9.83
C GLU A 98 4.46 -8.18 -9.87
N PRO A 99 5.25 -8.40 -10.94
CA PRO A 99 6.63 -7.91 -11.00
C PRO A 99 6.76 -6.39 -11.02
N GLN A 100 5.71 -5.67 -11.42
CA GLN A 100 5.68 -4.21 -11.42
C GLN A 100 5.34 -3.61 -10.06
N ALA A 101 4.80 -4.41 -9.13
CA ALA A 101 4.35 -3.91 -7.83
C ALA A 101 5.49 -3.73 -6.84
N HIS A 102 5.30 -2.79 -5.91
CA HIS A 102 6.11 -2.65 -4.71
C HIS A 102 5.51 -3.55 -3.63
N TYR A 103 6.26 -4.54 -3.18
CA TYR A 103 5.84 -5.41 -2.08
C TYR A 103 6.26 -4.79 -0.76
N VAL A 104 5.29 -4.29 -0.02
CA VAL A 104 5.51 -3.62 1.26
C VAL A 104 5.23 -4.59 2.40
N LEU A 105 6.18 -4.67 3.33
CA LEU A 105 6.02 -5.39 4.58
C LEU A 105 6.10 -4.43 5.75
N VAL A 106 5.18 -4.63 6.70
CA VAL A 106 5.17 -3.93 7.98
C VAL A 106 5.32 -4.98 9.08
N SER A 107 6.28 -4.79 9.98
CA SER A 107 6.36 -5.66 11.16
C SER A 107 5.71 -5.00 12.35
N THR A 108 4.82 -5.73 13.01
CA THR A 108 4.15 -5.32 14.25
C THR A 108 4.72 -6.04 15.48
N ARG A 109 5.89 -6.66 15.34
CA ARG A 109 6.55 -7.40 16.43
C ARG A 109 6.95 -6.53 17.62
N ASP A 110 7.17 -5.23 17.40
CA ASP A 110 7.51 -4.27 18.44
C ASP A 110 6.52 -3.09 18.35
N GLU A 111 5.79 -2.85 19.44
CA GLU A 111 4.81 -1.76 19.51
C GLU A 111 5.44 -0.37 19.46
N SER A 112 6.70 -0.25 19.87
CA SER A 112 7.42 1.02 19.94
C SER A 112 8.14 1.40 18.65
N GLU A 113 8.30 0.46 17.72
CA GLU A 113 9.01 0.67 16.47
C GLU A 113 8.11 0.44 15.26
N THR A 114 8.26 1.30 14.26
CA THR A 114 7.63 1.14 12.95
C THR A 114 8.65 0.55 11.98
N GLU A 115 8.44 -0.70 11.60
CA GLU A 115 9.21 -1.36 10.54
C GLU A 115 8.37 -1.38 9.28
N PHE A 116 8.73 -0.56 8.31
CA PHE A 116 8.06 -0.46 7.02
C PHE A 116 9.12 -0.53 5.93
N ARG A 117 9.08 -1.58 5.11
CA ARG A 117 10.08 -1.82 4.07
C ARG A 117 9.41 -2.19 2.76
N SER A 118 10.02 -1.79 1.66
CA SER A 118 9.53 -2.08 0.31
C SER A 118 10.53 -2.92 -0.47
N TYR A 119 10.00 -3.86 -1.24
CA TYR A 119 10.78 -4.80 -2.04
C TYR A 119 10.24 -4.89 -3.45
N ARG A 120 11.15 -5.12 -4.39
CA ARG A 120 10.81 -5.66 -5.71
C ARG A 120 11.04 -7.15 -5.68
N ILE A 121 10.06 -7.91 -6.17
CA ILE A 121 10.15 -9.37 -6.26
C ILE A 121 9.87 -9.77 -7.71
N VAL A 122 10.91 -10.15 -8.41
CA VAL A 122 10.84 -10.51 -9.84
C VAL A 122 11.51 -11.85 -10.06
N ASN A 123 10.75 -12.82 -10.56
CA ASN A 123 11.26 -14.19 -10.81
C ASN A 123 11.98 -14.81 -9.60
N GLY A 124 11.44 -14.59 -8.40
CA GLY A 124 12.02 -15.10 -7.15
C GLY A 124 13.20 -14.29 -6.61
N GLU A 125 13.64 -13.25 -7.30
CA GLU A 125 14.69 -12.35 -6.82
C GLU A 125 14.08 -11.20 -6.02
N VAL A 126 14.58 -11.00 -4.80
CA VAL A 126 14.15 -9.96 -3.87
C VAL A 126 15.18 -8.86 -3.83
N THR A 127 14.76 -7.63 -4.07
CA THR A 127 15.57 -6.44 -3.93
C THR A 127 14.88 -5.44 -3.04
N GLU A 128 15.49 -5.09 -1.92
CA GLU A 128 14.99 -3.99 -1.08
C GLU A 128 15.20 -2.66 -1.79
N GLU A 129 14.22 -1.77 -1.66
CA GLU A 129 14.27 -0.43 -2.25
C GLU A 129 13.99 0.65 -1.19
N PRO A 130 14.51 1.88 -1.40
CA PRO A 130 14.18 3.00 -0.53
C PRO A 130 12.70 3.36 -0.57
N VAL A 131 12.19 3.86 0.54
CA VAL A 131 10.83 4.41 0.67
C VAL A 131 10.92 5.91 0.92
N SER A 132 10.25 6.69 0.08
CA SER A 132 10.11 8.12 0.23
C SER A 132 8.66 8.46 0.56
N ILE A 133 8.45 9.13 1.69
CA ILE A 133 7.11 9.52 2.14
C ILE A 133 6.84 10.94 1.68
N SER A 134 5.81 11.10 0.83
CA SER A 134 5.41 12.39 0.31
C SER A 134 4.36 13.04 1.20
N GLN A 135 4.48 14.35 1.44
CA GLN A 135 3.47 15.16 2.12
C GLN A 135 2.32 15.56 1.19
N LEU A 136 2.46 15.31 -0.10
CA LEU A 136 1.41 15.57 -1.08
C LEU A 136 0.25 14.57 -0.91
N SER A 137 -0.95 14.98 -1.33
CA SER A 137 -2.09 14.07 -1.44
C SER A 137 -1.80 12.95 -2.44
N PRO A 138 -2.46 11.78 -2.31
CA PRO A 138 -2.33 10.73 -3.30
C PRO A 138 -2.57 11.26 -4.73
N GLY A 139 -1.65 10.94 -5.66
CA GLY A 139 -1.69 11.47 -7.02
C GLY A 139 -0.96 12.81 -7.20
N GLY A 140 -0.17 13.26 -6.21
CA GLY A 140 0.73 14.43 -6.33
C GLY A 140 0.07 15.78 -6.14
N ARG A 141 -1.16 15.83 -5.62
CA ARG A 141 -1.81 17.11 -5.28
C ARG A 141 -1.38 17.56 -3.89
N PRO A 142 -1.03 18.85 -3.70
CA PRO A 142 -0.75 19.36 -2.36
C PRO A 142 -2.01 19.22 -1.48
N PRO A 143 -1.86 18.87 -0.19
CA PRO A 143 -2.99 18.86 0.72
C PRO A 143 -3.58 20.27 0.79
N TYR A 144 -4.90 20.37 0.69
CA TYR A 144 -5.59 21.65 0.93
C TYR A 144 -5.24 22.15 2.33
N PRO A 145 -4.76 23.39 2.47
CA PRO A 145 -4.60 23.99 3.77
C PRO A 145 -5.99 24.04 4.44
N ARG A 146 -6.08 23.50 5.63
CA ARG A 146 -7.36 23.30 6.34
C ARG A 146 -8.12 24.59 6.70
N ASN A 147 -7.55 25.77 6.49
CA ASN A 147 -8.11 27.02 6.99
C ASN A 147 -7.94 28.23 6.07
N ASP A 148 -7.54 28.09 4.83
CA ASP A 148 -7.53 29.25 3.94
C ASP A 148 -8.90 29.41 3.28
N PRO A 149 -9.54 30.59 3.43
CA PRO A 149 -10.75 30.88 2.65
C PRO A 149 -10.41 30.82 1.16
N PRO A 150 -11.36 30.41 0.31
CA PRO A 150 -11.11 30.37 -1.10
C PRO A 150 -10.68 31.77 -1.59
N PRO A 151 -9.73 31.83 -2.55
CA PRO A 151 -9.30 33.12 -3.07
C PRO A 151 -10.49 33.91 -3.60
N ILE A 152 -10.63 35.11 -3.12
CA ILE A 152 -11.66 36.03 -3.57
C ILE A 152 -11.40 36.27 -5.05
N ARG A 153 -12.30 35.80 -5.91
CA ARG A 153 -12.28 36.20 -7.33
C ARG A 153 -12.57 37.69 -7.41
N VAL A 154 -11.54 38.47 -7.69
CA VAL A 154 -11.73 39.85 -8.06
C VAL A 154 -12.34 39.84 -9.47
N PRO A 155 -13.52 40.43 -9.71
CA PRO A 155 -14.05 40.51 -11.05
C PRO A 155 -13.07 41.32 -11.92
N SER A 156 -12.67 40.75 -13.05
CA SER A 156 -11.87 41.47 -14.02
C SER A 156 -12.68 42.69 -14.49
N LYS A 157 -12.12 43.87 -14.30
CA LYS A 157 -12.68 45.08 -14.93
C LYS A 157 -12.53 44.88 -16.42
N ALA A 158 -13.67 44.79 -17.09
CA ALA A 158 -13.71 44.84 -18.52
C ALA A 158 -13.22 46.22 -19.00
#